data_e0eeb6f6bf8bb310f1b6d4a207d7078d
#
_entry.id   e0eeb6f6bf8bb310f1b6d4a207d7078d
#
_cell.length_a   1.000
_cell.length_b   1.000
_cell.length_c   1.000
_cell.angle_alpha   90.00
_cell.angle_beta   90.00
_cell.angle_gamma   90.00
#
_symmetry.space_group_name_H-M   'P 1'
#
loop_
_entity.id
_entity.type
_entity.pdbx_description
1 polymer ?
#
loop_
_entity_poly.entity_id
_entity_poly.type
_entity_poly.pdbx_seq_one_letter_code
_entity_poly.pdbx_strand_id
1 'polypeptide(L)'
;MNAHPAGPRHAEIPHAPTLAERPRDAAELNKLHPHVWPRNAGRDDDGVMQVAGVRVTDLAERYGTPLFVVDEDDFRSRCREIAEAFGPTARVHYASKAFLCTEIARWVHQEGLSLDVASGGELAVALHAGFPADKIAMHGNNKSVHELRSAVGAGVGHIVLDSMAEIDRLDEIAGELGVVQDVLIRVTVGVEAHTHEFISTAHEDQKFGLSLAGGAAMGAIRRVFATGNLRLVGLHSHIGSQIFDVDGFELAAHRVIGLLRDAVAEFGLDKTAQMNIVDLGGGLGISYIPSDDPPPIADLASKLTDIVRNESALVGLP
;
A
#
# COMPACT_ATOMS: atom_id res chain seq x y z
N MET A 1 -27.08 17.09 14.58
CA MET A 1 -26.35 18.21 13.91
C MET A 1 -25.87 17.71 12.58
N ASN A 2 -26.16 18.35 11.45
CA ASN A 2 -25.87 17.80 10.13
C ASN A 2 -24.39 17.99 9.75
N ALA A 3 -23.75 16.94 9.23
CA ALA A 3 -22.40 17.03 8.71
C ALA A 3 -22.32 18.05 7.57
N HIS A 4 -21.26 18.85 7.51
CA HIS A 4 -21.05 19.78 6.42
C HIS A 4 -20.80 18.99 5.12
N PRO A 5 -21.48 19.34 3.99
CA PRO A 5 -21.36 18.57 2.74
C PRO A 5 -19.96 18.50 2.15
N ALA A 6 -19.05 19.35 2.60
CA ALA A 6 -17.67 19.44 2.08
C ALA A 6 -16.62 18.73 2.93
N GLY A 7 -16.99 17.90 3.88
CA GLY A 7 -16.00 17.14 4.64
C GLY A 7 -16.44 16.72 6.03
N PRO A 8 -15.59 16.00 6.75
CA PRO A 8 -15.87 15.62 8.12
C PRO A 8 -16.15 16.85 8.94
N ARG A 9 -17.05 16.72 9.90
CA ARG A 9 -17.39 17.74 10.90
C ARG A 9 -16.21 18.24 11.73
N HIS A 10 -15.09 17.73 11.50
CA HIS A 10 -13.90 17.95 12.27
C HIS A 10 -12.93 18.85 11.52
N ALA A 11 -13.46 19.91 11.54
CA ALA A 11 -13.18 20.72 12.67
C ALA A 11 -13.80 20.21 13.99
N GLU A 12 -13.66 19.02 14.45
CA GLU A 12 -13.25 18.86 15.83
C GLU A 12 -11.98 19.66 15.93
N ILE A 13 -12.17 20.87 16.45
CA ILE A 13 -11.08 21.68 16.96
C ILE A 13 -10.34 20.70 17.86
N PRO A 14 -9.08 20.31 17.54
CA PRO A 14 -8.31 19.48 18.44
C PRO A 14 -8.49 20.13 19.79
N HIS A 15 -8.97 19.39 20.79
CA HIS A 15 -9.35 19.95 22.08
C HIS A 15 -8.28 20.95 22.44
N ALA A 16 -8.68 22.22 22.62
CA ALA A 16 -7.69 23.26 22.87
C ALA A 16 -6.80 22.75 23.99
N PRO A 17 -5.48 22.61 23.79
CA PRO A 17 -4.63 21.90 24.71
C PRO A 17 -4.89 22.41 26.12
N THR A 18 -5.11 21.52 27.05
CA THR A 18 -5.29 21.89 28.46
C THR A 18 -4.10 22.71 28.89
N LEU A 19 -4.24 23.50 29.96
CA LEU A 19 -3.10 24.27 30.50
C LEU A 19 -1.88 23.40 30.80
N ALA A 20 -2.09 22.11 31.12
CA ALA A 20 -1.04 21.12 31.36
C ALA A 20 -0.33 20.65 30.05
N GLU A 21 -0.99 20.78 28.90
CA GLU A 21 -0.48 20.37 27.60
C GLU A 21 0.15 21.54 26.82
N ARG A 22 0.09 22.75 27.35
CA ARG A 22 0.73 23.91 26.72
C ARG A 22 2.24 23.88 26.95
N PRO A 23 3.04 24.18 25.93
CA PRO A 23 4.47 24.32 26.10
C PRO A 23 4.79 25.31 27.22
N ARG A 24 5.65 24.96 28.14
CA ARG A 24 6.01 25.76 29.32
C ARG A 24 7.06 26.83 29.00
N ASP A 25 7.86 26.55 28.00
CA ASP A 25 8.93 27.43 27.55
C ASP A 25 9.22 27.30 26.07
N ALA A 26 10.16 28.08 25.56
CA ALA A 26 10.56 28.07 24.16
C ALA A 26 11.19 26.74 23.72
N ALA A 27 11.84 26.00 24.61
CA ALA A 27 12.47 24.73 24.30
C ALA A 27 11.38 23.64 24.07
N GLU A 28 10.37 23.60 24.94
CA GLU A 28 9.22 22.70 24.74
C GLU A 28 8.43 23.06 23.46
N LEU A 29 8.22 24.35 23.18
CA LEU A 29 7.54 24.82 21.97
C LEU A 29 8.31 24.39 20.70
N ASN A 30 9.63 24.40 20.75
CA ASN A 30 10.50 24.10 19.63
C ASN A 30 10.88 22.60 19.54
N LYS A 31 10.38 21.76 20.43
CA LYS A 31 10.66 20.35 20.43
C LYS A 31 10.09 19.68 19.16
N LEU A 32 10.95 18.99 18.44
CA LEU A 32 10.54 18.15 17.30
C LEU A 32 10.20 16.75 17.82
N HIS A 33 8.98 16.31 17.60
CA HIS A 33 8.55 14.98 17.99
C HIS A 33 9.13 13.94 17.02
N PRO A 34 9.93 12.95 17.50
CA PRO A 34 10.68 12.04 16.63
C PRO A 34 9.78 11.13 15.77
N HIS A 35 8.52 10.92 16.19
CA HIS A 35 7.56 10.12 15.40
C HIS A 35 6.89 10.92 14.27
N VAL A 36 6.89 12.26 14.35
CA VAL A 36 6.24 13.14 13.35
C VAL A 36 7.26 13.69 12.36
N TRP A 37 8.46 13.99 12.84
CA TRP A 37 9.51 14.61 12.04
C TRP A 37 10.49 13.59 11.48
N PRO A 38 11.15 13.88 10.33
CA PRO A 38 12.26 13.07 9.86
C PRO A 38 13.33 12.88 10.94
N ARG A 39 13.99 11.73 10.98
CA ARG A 39 14.98 11.39 12.02
C ARG A 39 16.14 12.36 12.09
N ASN A 40 16.53 12.93 10.93
CA ASN A 40 17.60 13.90 10.80
C ASN A 40 17.10 15.35 10.80
N ALA A 41 15.86 15.58 11.27
CA ALA A 41 15.35 16.92 11.49
C ALA A 41 15.82 17.46 12.84
N GLY A 42 16.25 18.70 12.86
CA GLY A 42 16.75 19.36 14.07
C GLY A 42 16.68 20.88 13.96
N ARG A 43 17.24 21.54 14.96
CA ARG A 43 17.48 22.99 14.94
C ARG A 43 18.94 23.25 15.17
N ASP A 44 19.47 24.26 14.48
CA ASP A 44 20.81 24.75 14.71
C ASP A 44 20.90 25.68 15.96
N ASP A 45 22.09 26.21 16.22
CA ASP A 45 22.33 27.09 17.36
C ASP A 45 21.54 28.41 17.30
N ASP A 46 21.13 28.83 16.09
CA ASP A 46 20.28 30.01 15.85
C ASP A 46 18.79 29.68 15.99
N GLY A 47 18.42 28.42 16.24
CA GLY A 47 17.05 27.94 16.31
C GLY A 47 16.40 27.68 14.93
N VAL A 48 17.15 27.82 13.85
CA VAL A 48 16.64 27.58 12.49
C VAL A 48 16.51 26.07 12.26
N MET A 49 15.38 25.67 11.70
CA MET A 49 15.14 24.27 11.37
C MET A 49 16.09 23.76 10.30
N GLN A 50 16.60 22.55 10.50
CA GLN A 50 17.40 21.83 9.53
C GLN A 50 16.79 20.46 9.24
N VAL A 51 17.00 19.97 8.02
CA VAL A 51 16.74 18.58 7.60
C VAL A 51 18.05 18.04 7.01
N ALA A 52 18.53 16.93 7.54
CA ALA A 52 19.83 16.35 7.15
C ALA A 52 21.00 17.37 7.16
N GLY A 53 21.00 18.26 8.15
CA GLY A 53 22.05 19.29 8.33
C GLY A 53 21.92 20.50 7.40
N VAL A 54 20.88 20.58 6.55
CA VAL A 54 20.65 21.70 5.65
C VAL A 54 19.55 22.61 6.21
N ARG A 55 19.84 23.91 6.34
CA ARG A 55 18.87 24.89 6.84
C ARG A 55 17.69 25.04 5.86
N VAL A 56 16.47 25.01 6.37
CA VAL A 56 15.27 25.16 5.52
C VAL A 56 15.18 26.54 4.87
N THR A 57 15.79 27.58 5.49
CA THR A 57 15.92 28.92 4.93
C THR A 57 16.76 28.94 3.65
N ASP A 58 17.88 28.20 3.65
CA ASP A 58 18.78 28.13 2.49
C ASP A 58 18.11 27.35 1.35
N LEU A 59 17.34 26.30 1.69
CA LEU A 59 16.53 25.59 0.70
C LEU A 59 15.45 26.49 0.09
N ALA A 60 14.76 27.29 0.93
CA ALA A 60 13.74 28.22 0.48
C ALA A 60 14.32 29.33 -0.42
N GLU A 61 15.51 29.87 -0.07
CA GLU A 61 16.21 30.87 -0.88
C GLU A 61 16.61 30.30 -2.24
N ARG A 62 17.14 29.06 -2.24
CA ARG A 62 17.65 28.44 -3.47
C ARG A 62 16.56 27.94 -4.40
N TYR A 63 15.49 27.36 -3.87
CA TYR A 63 14.46 26.64 -4.65
C TYR A 63 13.10 27.32 -4.63
N GLY A 64 12.90 28.34 -3.80
CA GLY A 64 11.59 28.97 -3.61
C GLY A 64 10.67 28.19 -2.66
N THR A 65 9.46 28.71 -2.47
CA THR A 65 8.39 28.13 -1.67
C THR A 65 7.07 28.15 -2.45
N PRO A 66 6.15 27.19 -2.27
CA PRO A 66 6.24 26.03 -1.36
C PRO A 66 7.26 24.99 -1.84
N LEU A 67 7.89 24.28 -0.91
CA LEU A 67 8.92 23.28 -1.20
C LEU A 67 8.70 22.03 -0.34
N PHE A 68 8.63 20.87 -0.98
CA PHE A 68 8.71 19.57 -0.30
C PHE A 68 10.17 19.14 -0.16
N VAL A 69 10.54 18.71 1.02
CA VAL A 69 11.91 18.26 1.34
C VAL A 69 11.83 16.80 1.76
N VAL A 70 12.60 15.94 1.10
CA VAL A 70 12.74 14.52 1.44
C VAL A 70 14.16 14.28 1.91
N ASP A 71 14.31 13.70 3.09
CA ASP A 71 15.58 13.25 3.63
C ASP A 71 15.88 11.85 3.09
N GLU A 72 16.95 11.72 2.29
CA GLU A 72 17.33 10.46 1.67
C GLU A 72 17.65 9.38 2.71
N ASP A 73 18.45 9.73 3.71
CA ASP A 73 18.89 8.76 4.73
C ASP A 73 17.72 8.25 5.58
N ASP A 74 16.79 9.13 5.97
CA ASP A 74 15.59 8.74 6.70
C ASP A 74 14.68 7.88 5.83
N PHE A 75 14.43 8.26 4.57
CA PHE A 75 13.62 7.48 3.64
C PHE A 75 14.18 6.08 3.44
N ARG A 76 15.47 5.98 3.11
CA ARG A 76 16.13 4.70 2.82
C ARG A 76 16.24 3.82 4.06
N SER A 77 16.49 4.41 5.24
CA SER A 77 16.52 3.65 6.49
C SER A 77 15.16 3.03 6.82
N ARG A 78 14.06 3.74 6.56
CA ARG A 78 12.70 3.19 6.73
C ARG A 78 12.41 2.06 5.74
N CYS A 79 12.87 2.16 4.50
CA CYS A 79 12.76 1.06 3.53
C CYS A 79 13.47 -0.20 4.04
N ARG A 80 14.70 -0.07 4.55
CA ARG A 80 15.45 -1.20 5.12
C ARG A 80 14.75 -1.80 6.34
N GLU A 81 14.31 -0.96 7.27
CA GLU A 81 13.61 -1.42 8.48
C GLU A 81 12.36 -2.23 8.18
N ILE A 82 11.55 -1.78 7.22
CA ILE A 82 10.36 -2.54 6.82
C ILE A 82 10.76 -3.86 6.17
N ALA A 83 11.73 -3.85 5.25
CA ALA A 83 12.21 -5.07 4.59
C ALA A 83 12.77 -6.08 5.59
N GLU A 84 13.57 -5.62 6.56
CA GLU A 84 14.14 -6.45 7.62
C GLU A 84 13.05 -7.02 8.55
N ALA A 85 12.07 -6.20 8.91
CA ALA A 85 10.97 -6.60 9.80
C ALA A 85 10.13 -7.73 9.21
N PHE A 86 9.79 -7.66 7.92
CA PHE A 86 9.03 -8.72 7.23
C PHE A 86 9.89 -9.91 6.81
N GLY A 87 11.19 -9.73 6.71
CA GLY A 87 12.13 -10.79 6.39
C GLY A 87 12.09 -11.27 4.93
N PRO A 88 12.86 -12.32 4.59
CA PRO A 88 13.12 -12.70 3.20
C PRO A 88 11.95 -13.42 2.51
N THR A 89 10.95 -13.87 3.25
CA THR A 89 9.79 -14.61 2.70
C THR A 89 8.67 -13.67 2.24
N ALA A 90 8.67 -12.43 2.70
CA ALA A 90 7.70 -11.41 2.30
C ALA A 90 8.29 -10.49 1.23
N ARG A 91 7.42 -10.00 0.35
CA ARG A 91 7.76 -8.92 -0.59
C ARG A 91 7.13 -7.63 -0.09
N VAL A 92 7.97 -6.66 0.21
CA VAL A 92 7.52 -5.32 0.59
C VAL A 92 7.48 -4.45 -0.64
N HIS A 93 6.33 -3.83 -0.89
CA HIS A 93 6.11 -2.91 -1.99
C HIS A 93 6.02 -1.47 -1.47
N TYR A 94 6.71 -0.56 -2.11
CA TYR A 94 6.52 0.88 -1.91
C TYR A 94 5.34 1.35 -2.76
N ALA A 95 4.36 1.98 -2.15
CA ALA A 95 3.19 2.50 -2.86
C ALA A 95 3.50 3.89 -3.46
N SER A 96 3.62 3.97 -4.78
CA SER A 96 3.96 5.20 -5.53
C SER A 96 3.02 6.36 -5.25
N LYS A 97 1.75 6.09 -4.93
CA LYS A 97 0.76 7.11 -4.59
C LYS A 97 1.17 8.03 -3.44
N ALA A 98 2.09 7.59 -2.58
CA ALA A 98 2.61 8.41 -1.48
C ALA A 98 3.47 9.57 -2.00
N PHE A 99 4.43 9.26 -2.84
CA PHE A 99 5.24 10.19 -3.63
C PHE A 99 6.16 9.40 -4.56
N LEU A 100 6.21 9.73 -5.83
CA LEU A 100 7.11 9.11 -6.78
C LEU A 100 7.81 10.15 -7.66
N CYS A 101 9.13 10.05 -7.70
CA CYS A 101 9.98 10.65 -8.72
C CYS A 101 11.08 9.63 -9.08
N THR A 102 11.90 9.95 -10.06
CA THR A 102 12.96 9.06 -10.53
C THR A 102 13.93 8.65 -9.42
N GLU A 103 14.30 9.57 -8.53
CA GLU A 103 15.21 9.26 -7.41
C GLU A 103 14.55 8.37 -6.37
N ILE A 104 13.29 8.62 -6.01
CA ILE A 104 12.55 7.73 -5.09
C ILE A 104 12.46 6.31 -5.66
N ALA A 105 12.15 6.16 -6.94
CA ALA A 105 12.12 4.84 -7.58
C ALA A 105 13.49 4.14 -7.50
N ARG A 106 14.59 4.86 -7.75
CA ARG A 106 15.95 4.31 -7.61
C ARG A 106 16.27 3.88 -6.18
N TRP A 107 15.97 4.72 -5.19
CA TRP A 107 16.20 4.38 -3.78
C TRP A 107 15.41 3.15 -3.36
N VAL A 108 14.13 3.09 -3.70
CA VAL A 108 13.27 1.93 -3.43
C VAL A 108 13.87 0.65 -4.01
N HIS A 109 14.34 0.70 -5.27
CA HIS A 109 15.01 -0.43 -5.91
C HIS A 109 16.32 -0.82 -5.22
N GLN A 110 17.16 0.17 -4.89
CA GLN A 110 18.45 -0.04 -4.25
C GLN A 110 18.30 -0.66 -2.84
N GLU A 111 17.23 -0.33 -2.13
CA GLU A 111 16.91 -0.93 -0.83
C GLU A 111 16.19 -2.30 -0.96
N GLY A 112 16.03 -2.81 -2.18
CA GLY A 112 15.54 -4.16 -2.44
C GLY A 112 14.02 -4.32 -2.45
N LEU A 113 13.24 -3.24 -2.30
CA LEU A 113 11.79 -3.28 -2.31
C LEU A 113 11.23 -3.43 -3.74
N SER A 114 9.99 -3.87 -3.81
CA SER A 114 9.14 -3.82 -4.99
C SER A 114 8.35 -2.51 -5.06
N LEU A 115 7.62 -2.28 -6.13
CA LEU A 115 6.93 -1.00 -6.36
C LEU A 115 5.48 -1.24 -6.79
N ASP A 116 4.54 -0.55 -6.13
CA ASP A 116 3.16 -0.46 -6.59
C ASP A 116 2.96 0.82 -7.39
N VAL A 117 2.40 0.69 -8.58
CA VAL A 117 1.97 1.82 -9.42
C VAL A 117 0.48 1.73 -9.69
N ALA A 118 -0.21 2.86 -9.77
CA ALA A 118 -1.67 2.93 -9.99
C ALA A 118 -2.05 3.76 -11.22
N SER A 119 -1.06 4.21 -11.98
CA SER A 119 -1.28 4.98 -13.21
C SER A 119 -0.15 4.75 -14.22
N GLY A 120 -0.44 5.05 -15.50
CA GLY A 120 0.56 5.01 -16.56
C GLY A 120 1.69 6.01 -16.35
N GLY A 121 1.42 7.14 -15.68
CA GLY A 121 2.43 8.13 -15.31
C GLY A 121 3.43 7.58 -14.29
N GLU A 122 2.96 6.94 -13.22
CA GLU A 122 3.83 6.29 -12.24
C GLU A 122 4.63 5.15 -12.87
N LEU A 123 4.02 4.32 -13.72
CA LEU A 123 4.72 3.28 -14.47
C LEU A 123 5.84 3.87 -15.33
N ALA A 124 5.56 4.96 -16.06
CA ALA A 124 6.55 5.62 -16.92
C ALA A 124 7.73 6.16 -16.10
N VAL A 125 7.47 6.78 -14.93
CA VAL A 125 8.53 7.26 -14.01
C VAL A 125 9.38 6.09 -13.50
N ALA A 126 8.75 4.99 -13.09
CA ALA A 126 9.45 3.80 -12.60
C ALA A 126 10.37 3.20 -13.67
N LEU A 127 9.84 2.99 -14.88
CA LEU A 127 10.62 2.44 -15.99
C LEU A 127 11.75 3.38 -16.43
N HIS A 128 11.50 4.71 -16.47
CA HIS A 128 12.53 5.70 -16.75
C HIS A 128 13.65 5.72 -15.70
N ALA A 129 13.31 5.44 -14.44
CA ALA A 129 14.29 5.31 -13.37
C ALA A 129 15.16 4.03 -13.48
N GLY A 130 14.81 3.11 -14.37
CA GLY A 130 15.44 1.79 -14.50
C GLY A 130 14.95 0.79 -13.46
N PHE A 131 13.76 0.99 -12.90
CA PHE A 131 13.17 0.03 -11.96
C PHE A 131 12.85 -1.28 -12.70
N PRO A 132 13.23 -2.46 -12.16
CA PRO A 132 12.93 -3.74 -12.79
C PRO A 132 11.43 -3.96 -12.94
N ALA A 133 10.94 -4.15 -14.15
CA ALA A 133 9.51 -4.25 -14.42
C ALA A 133 8.86 -5.45 -13.72
N ASP A 134 9.57 -6.56 -13.60
CA ASP A 134 9.15 -7.78 -12.90
C ASP A 134 8.93 -7.59 -11.39
N LYS A 135 9.42 -6.48 -10.81
CA LYS A 135 9.20 -6.07 -9.42
C LYS A 135 8.12 -4.99 -9.28
N ILE A 136 7.40 -4.67 -10.35
CA ILE A 136 6.29 -3.72 -10.33
C ILE A 136 4.96 -4.47 -10.28
N ALA A 137 4.07 -4.04 -9.37
CA ALA A 137 2.66 -4.42 -9.38
C ALA A 137 1.80 -3.23 -9.82
N MET A 138 0.93 -3.44 -10.82
CA MET A 138 0.05 -2.40 -11.33
C MET A 138 -1.35 -2.51 -10.75
N HIS A 139 -1.71 -1.56 -9.91
CA HIS A 139 -3.02 -1.38 -9.28
C HIS A 139 -3.90 -0.40 -10.06
N GLY A 140 -5.12 -0.18 -9.57
CA GLY A 140 -6.08 0.79 -10.10
C GLY A 140 -7.41 0.16 -10.48
N ASN A 141 -8.50 0.89 -10.27
CA ASN A 141 -9.87 0.43 -10.54
C ASN A 141 -10.41 0.86 -11.91
N ASN A 142 -9.62 1.59 -12.67
CA ASN A 142 -10.01 2.07 -14.00
C ASN A 142 -8.79 2.18 -14.93
N LYS A 143 -8.03 1.09 -15.02
CA LYS A 143 -6.88 1.02 -15.94
C LYS A 143 -7.35 1.09 -17.38
N SER A 144 -6.84 2.05 -18.15
CA SER A 144 -7.13 2.19 -19.57
C SER A 144 -6.47 1.08 -20.39
N VAL A 145 -6.96 0.85 -21.60
CA VAL A 145 -6.32 -0.06 -22.57
C VAL A 145 -4.85 0.30 -22.80
N HIS A 146 -4.55 1.61 -22.88
CA HIS A 146 -3.18 2.07 -23.07
C HIS A 146 -2.28 1.71 -21.89
N GLU A 147 -2.74 1.92 -20.67
CA GLU A 147 -1.99 1.59 -19.45
C GLU A 147 -1.77 0.08 -19.32
N LEU A 148 -2.80 -0.74 -19.53
CA LEU A 148 -2.69 -2.19 -19.53
C LEU A 148 -1.70 -2.67 -20.59
N ARG A 149 -1.79 -2.16 -21.82
CA ARG A 149 -0.87 -2.52 -22.91
C ARG A 149 0.57 -2.11 -22.58
N SER A 150 0.76 -0.93 -21.99
CA SER A 150 2.08 -0.47 -21.56
C SER A 150 2.66 -1.34 -20.45
N ALA A 151 1.84 -1.75 -19.47
CA ALA A 151 2.26 -2.60 -18.37
C ALA A 151 2.65 -4.01 -18.85
N VAL A 152 1.80 -4.65 -19.66
CA VAL A 152 2.07 -5.97 -20.24
C VAL A 152 3.29 -5.92 -21.16
N GLY A 153 3.39 -4.89 -22.02
CA GLY A 153 4.52 -4.72 -22.94
C GLY A 153 5.85 -4.43 -22.23
N ALA A 154 5.82 -3.83 -21.04
CA ALA A 154 6.99 -3.62 -20.20
C ALA A 154 7.39 -4.86 -19.40
N GLY A 155 6.51 -5.86 -19.28
CA GLY A 155 6.73 -7.07 -18.50
C GLY A 155 6.60 -6.83 -16.99
N VAL A 156 5.59 -6.05 -16.55
CA VAL A 156 5.36 -5.87 -15.11
C VAL A 156 5.07 -7.20 -14.42
N GLY A 157 5.55 -7.34 -13.19
CA GLY A 157 5.44 -8.59 -12.44
C GLY A 157 4.00 -9.02 -12.25
N HIS A 158 3.13 -8.11 -11.81
CA HIS A 158 1.72 -8.41 -11.55
C HIS A 158 0.81 -7.27 -12.00
N ILE A 159 -0.40 -7.63 -12.45
CA ILE A 159 -1.50 -6.69 -12.62
C ILE A 159 -2.63 -7.09 -11.66
N VAL A 160 -3.05 -6.16 -10.81
CA VAL A 160 -4.10 -6.38 -9.83
C VAL A 160 -5.44 -6.06 -10.47
N LEU A 161 -6.23 -7.09 -10.74
CA LEU A 161 -7.54 -7.03 -11.40
C LEU A 161 -8.60 -6.48 -10.43
N ASP A 162 -9.35 -5.50 -10.88
CA ASP A 162 -10.33 -4.78 -10.06
C ASP A 162 -11.78 -4.98 -10.53
N SER A 163 -12.00 -5.54 -11.72
CA SER A 163 -13.33 -5.78 -12.28
C SER A 163 -13.34 -6.93 -13.29
N MET A 164 -14.53 -7.49 -13.52
CA MET A 164 -14.74 -8.55 -14.54
C MET A 164 -14.40 -8.06 -15.95
N ALA A 165 -14.78 -6.84 -16.30
CA ALA A 165 -14.48 -6.25 -17.61
C ALA A 165 -12.98 -6.06 -17.84
N GLU A 166 -12.21 -5.85 -16.79
CA GLU A 166 -10.76 -5.76 -16.88
C GLU A 166 -10.11 -7.11 -17.16
N ILE A 167 -10.64 -8.19 -16.61
CA ILE A 167 -10.16 -9.56 -16.90
C ILE A 167 -10.19 -9.82 -18.40
N ASP A 168 -11.35 -9.56 -19.03
CA ASP A 168 -11.54 -9.80 -20.45
C ASP A 168 -10.60 -8.93 -21.31
N ARG A 169 -10.52 -7.65 -20.95
CA ARG A 169 -9.65 -6.69 -21.63
C ARG A 169 -8.18 -7.07 -21.53
N LEU A 170 -7.74 -7.49 -20.35
CA LEU A 170 -6.33 -7.85 -20.14
C LEU A 170 -5.97 -9.18 -20.84
N ASP A 171 -6.88 -10.16 -20.85
CA ASP A 171 -6.68 -11.41 -21.60
C ASP A 171 -6.50 -11.16 -23.11
N GLU A 172 -7.33 -10.28 -23.69
CA GLU A 172 -7.20 -9.86 -25.09
C GLU A 172 -5.83 -9.20 -25.35
N ILE A 173 -5.45 -8.22 -24.51
CA ILE A 173 -4.17 -7.51 -24.65
C ILE A 173 -2.98 -8.45 -24.52
N ALA A 174 -2.98 -9.34 -23.52
CA ALA A 174 -1.91 -10.31 -23.31
C ALA A 174 -1.80 -11.28 -24.49
N GLY A 175 -2.94 -11.74 -25.03
CA GLY A 175 -3.00 -12.57 -26.22
C GLY A 175 -2.46 -11.89 -27.48
N GLU A 176 -2.81 -10.61 -27.72
CA GLU A 176 -2.24 -9.83 -28.83
C GLU A 176 -0.73 -9.64 -28.73
N LEU A 177 -0.21 -9.55 -27.51
CA LEU A 177 1.23 -9.42 -27.24
C LEU A 177 1.96 -10.77 -27.14
N GLY A 178 1.22 -11.89 -27.20
CA GLY A 178 1.77 -13.25 -27.17
C GLY A 178 2.39 -13.63 -25.84
N VAL A 179 1.88 -13.09 -24.72
CA VAL A 179 2.42 -13.34 -23.37
C VAL A 179 1.33 -13.88 -22.43
N VAL A 180 1.77 -14.55 -21.38
CA VAL A 180 0.90 -14.90 -20.23
C VAL A 180 1.23 -13.96 -19.09
N GLN A 181 0.26 -13.12 -18.71
CA GLN A 181 0.42 -12.13 -17.66
C GLN A 181 0.00 -12.67 -16.28
N ASP A 182 0.89 -12.53 -15.30
CA ASP A 182 0.57 -12.82 -13.90
C ASP A 182 -0.37 -11.78 -13.33
N VAL A 183 -1.41 -12.25 -12.65
CA VAL A 183 -2.43 -11.38 -12.09
C VAL A 183 -2.78 -11.75 -10.65
N LEU A 184 -3.15 -10.73 -9.88
CA LEU A 184 -3.84 -10.85 -8.60
C LEU A 184 -5.28 -10.39 -8.78
N ILE A 185 -6.22 -10.93 -8.01
CA ILE A 185 -7.59 -10.41 -7.93
C ILE A 185 -7.71 -9.57 -6.67
N ARG A 186 -8.17 -8.32 -6.82
CA ARG A 186 -8.51 -7.49 -5.66
C ARG A 186 -9.86 -7.88 -5.11
N VAL A 187 -9.86 -8.30 -3.84
CA VAL A 187 -11.04 -8.76 -3.11
C VAL A 187 -11.48 -7.68 -2.13
N THR A 188 -12.76 -7.30 -2.20
CA THR A 188 -13.38 -6.45 -1.19
C THR A 188 -13.92 -7.37 -0.09
N VAL A 189 -13.26 -7.30 1.07
CA VAL A 189 -13.51 -8.25 2.16
C VAL A 189 -14.60 -7.81 3.14
N GLY A 190 -15.16 -6.60 3.01
CA GLY A 190 -16.22 -6.09 3.89
C GLY A 190 -15.76 -5.90 5.34
N VAL A 191 -14.51 -5.49 5.56
CA VAL A 191 -13.95 -5.20 6.88
C VAL A 191 -13.97 -3.70 7.11
N GLU A 192 -14.60 -3.27 8.20
CA GLU A 192 -14.44 -1.91 8.71
C GLU A 192 -13.19 -1.86 9.59
N ALA A 193 -12.08 -1.37 9.04
CA ALA A 193 -11.01 -0.90 9.89
C ALA A 193 -11.49 0.37 10.61
N HIS A 194 -11.15 0.55 11.89
CA HIS A 194 -11.43 1.79 12.63
C HIS A 194 -10.60 2.94 12.04
N THR A 195 -11.02 3.39 10.86
CA THR A 195 -10.42 4.50 10.11
C THR A 195 -11.44 5.60 9.96
N HIS A 196 -11.00 6.80 9.58
CA HIS A 196 -11.94 7.84 9.16
C HIS A 196 -12.86 7.29 8.07
N GLU A 197 -14.17 7.46 8.23
CA GLU A 197 -15.24 7.00 7.31
C GLU A 197 -14.95 7.24 5.82
N PHE A 198 -14.19 8.29 5.52
CA PHE A 198 -13.81 8.69 4.15
C PHE A 198 -12.61 7.95 3.57
N ILE A 199 -11.86 7.19 4.38
CA ILE A 199 -10.63 6.49 3.96
C ILE A 199 -10.83 4.97 3.91
N SER A 200 -11.93 4.46 4.43
CA SER A 200 -12.26 3.04 4.36
C SER A 200 -12.52 2.61 2.91
N THR A 201 -11.76 1.62 2.43
CA THR A 201 -11.86 1.10 1.05
C THR A 201 -12.40 -0.32 0.99
N ALA A 202 -12.78 -0.88 2.14
CA ALA A 202 -13.15 -2.28 2.27
C ALA A 202 -14.66 -2.53 2.46
N HIS A 203 -15.49 -1.49 2.43
CA HIS A 203 -16.95 -1.65 2.38
C HIS A 203 -17.39 -2.29 1.06
N GLU A 204 -18.40 -3.15 1.12
CA GLU A 204 -18.92 -3.86 -0.07
C GLU A 204 -19.44 -2.94 -1.18
N ASP A 205 -19.86 -1.73 -0.83
CA ASP A 205 -20.38 -0.72 -1.76
C ASP A 205 -19.30 0.23 -2.29
N GLN A 206 -18.02 -0.06 -2.04
CA GLN A 206 -16.93 0.80 -2.48
C GLN A 206 -16.53 0.52 -3.94
N LYS A 207 -15.88 1.52 -4.54
CA LYS A 207 -15.46 1.54 -5.94
C LYS A 207 -14.30 0.59 -6.29
N PHE A 208 -13.75 -0.14 -5.34
CA PHE A 208 -12.57 -0.97 -5.52
C PHE A 208 -12.87 -2.44 -5.28
N GLY A 209 -12.36 -3.28 -6.19
CA GLY A 209 -12.31 -4.72 -6.00
C GLY A 209 -13.63 -5.45 -6.27
N LEU A 210 -13.57 -6.73 -6.09
CA LEU A 210 -14.67 -7.68 -6.32
C LEU A 210 -15.15 -8.20 -4.96
N SER A 211 -16.48 -8.04 -4.68
CA SER A 211 -17.07 -8.42 -3.40
C SER A 211 -16.93 -9.91 -3.14
N LEU A 212 -16.52 -10.24 -1.91
CA LEU A 212 -16.49 -11.61 -1.41
C LEU A 212 -17.90 -12.12 -1.12
N ALA A 213 -18.71 -11.35 -0.37
CA ALA A 213 -20.05 -11.76 0.07
C ALA A 213 -21.00 -11.95 -1.11
N GLY A 214 -20.90 -11.12 -2.14
CA GLY A 214 -21.69 -11.24 -3.37
C GLY A 214 -21.23 -12.35 -4.32
N GLY A 215 -20.17 -13.09 -4.01
CA GLY A 215 -19.61 -14.15 -4.84
C GLY A 215 -18.86 -13.66 -6.10
N ALA A 216 -18.72 -12.35 -6.28
CA ALA A 216 -18.04 -11.76 -7.43
C ALA A 216 -16.55 -12.14 -7.47
N ALA A 217 -15.89 -12.21 -6.31
CA ALA A 217 -14.50 -12.62 -6.20
C ALA A 217 -14.28 -14.06 -6.70
N MET A 218 -15.11 -15.02 -6.29
CA MET A 218 -15.05 -16.38 -6.82
C MET A 218 -15.42 -16.45 -8.31
N GLY A 219 -16.35 -15.62 -8.75
CA GLY A 219 -16.68 -15.47 -10.16
C GLY A 219 -15.49 -15.00 -10.99
N ALA A 220 -14.68 -14.08 -10.46
CA ALA A 220 -13.46 -13.61 -11.10
C ALA A 220 -12.37 -14.69 -11.16
N ILE A 221 -12.21 -15.49 -10.11
CA ILE A 221 -11.31 -16.65 -10.12
C ILE A 221 -11.69 -17.60 -11.24
N ARG A 222 -12.98 -17.97 -11.34
CA ARG A 222 -13.49 -18.82 -12.43
C ARG A 222 -13.21 -18.21 -13.79
N ARG A 223 -13.41 -16.90 -13.94
CA ARG A 223 -13.20 -16.20 -15.21
C ARG A 223 -11.71 -16.22 -15.60
N VAL A 224 -10.78 -15.92 -14.69
CA VAL A 224 -9.34 -15.97 -14.99
C VAL A 224 -8.90 -17.40 -15.35
N PHE A 225 -9.38 -18.44 -14.64
CA PHE A 225 -9.07 -19.82 -15.00
C PHE A 225 -9.64 -20.27 -16.36
N ALA A 226 -10.61 -19.53 -16.91
CA ALA A 226 -11.16 -19.77 -18.24
C ALA A 226 -10.45 -18.97 -19.34
N THR A 227 -9.53 -18.05 -19.01
CA THR A 227 -8.70 -17.30 -19.98
C THR A 227 -7.48 -18.12 -20.41
N GLY A 228 -6.91 -17.75 -21.55
CA GLY A 228 -5.72 -18.43 -22.09
C GLY A 228 -4.41 -17.67 -21.83
N ASN A 229 -4.48 -16.39 -21.52
CA ASN A 229 -3.31 -15.51 -21.48
C ASN A 229 -3.09 -14.85 -20.09
N LEU A 230 -3.86 -15.28 -19.09
CA LEU A 230 -3.69 -14.81 -17.71
C LEU A 230 -3.35 -15.97 -16.79
N ARG A 231 -2.46 -15.72 -15.83
CA ARG A 231 -2.11 -16.66 -14.77
C ARG A 231 -2.44 -16.05 -13.41
N LEU A 232 -3.43 -16.63 -12.72
CA LEU A 232 -3.80 -16.18 -11.38
C LEU A 232 -2.75 -16.66 -10.37
N VAL A 233 -1.97 -15.74 -9.80
CA VAL A 233 -0.90 -16.07 -8.86
C VAL A 233 -1.25 -15.76 -7.40
N GLY A 234 -2.39 -15.13 -7.15
CA GLY A 234 -2.83 -14.87 -5.79
C GLY A 234 -3.98 -13.90 -5.67
N LEU A 235 -4.23 -13.47 -4.45
CA LEU A 235 -5.31 -12.55 -4.08
C LEU A 235 -4.75 -11.33 -3.35
N HIS A 236 -5.37 -10.18 -3.57
CA HIS A 236 -5.05 -8.93 -2.91
C HIS A 236 -6.27 -8.37 -2.18
N SER A 237 -6.06 -7.78 -1.02
CA SER A 237 -7.05 -6.94 -0.32
C SER A 237 -6.41 -5.68 0.22
N HIS A 238 -7.20 -4.64 0.40
CA HIS A 238 -6.76 -3.40 1.06
C HIS A 238 -7.93 -2.84 1.86
N ILE A 239 -7.76 -2.71 3.16
CA ILE A 239 -8.84 -2.40 4.10
C ILE A 239 -8.90 -0.93 4.54
N GLY A 240 -7.94 -0.11 4.14
CA GLY A 240 -7.93 1.32 4.47
C GLY A 240 -6.55 1.89 4.73
N SER A 241 -6.51 3.06 5.37
CA SER A 241 -5.29 3.79 5.74
C SER A 241 -5.37 4.24 7.18
N GLN A 242 -4.22 4.55 7.80
CA GLN A 242 -4.11 4.94 9.21
C GLN A 242 -4.66 3.89 10.17
N ILE A 243 -4.27 2.64 9.97
CA ILE A 243 -4.67 1.49 10.77
C ILE A 243 -3.61 1.26 11.84
N PHE A 244 -3.99 1.42 13.10
CA PHE A 244 -3.09 1.34 14.26
C PHE A 244 -3.13 -0.02 14.98
N ASP A 245 -4.06 -0.90 14.60
CA ASP A 245 -4.18 -2.25 15.15
C ASP A 245 -4.19 -3.31 14.04
N VAL A 246 -4.04 -4.58 14.43
CA VAL A 246 -3.97 -5.71 13.49
C VAL A 246 -5.29 -6.44 13.28
N ASP A 247 -6.33 -6.15 14.06
CA ASP A 247 -7.58 -6.90 14.06
C ASP A 247 -8.26 -6.88 12.68
N GLY A 248 -8.23 -5.72 12.02
CA GLY A 248 -8.75 -5.58 10.66
C GLY A 248 -7.97 -6.42 9.64
N PHE A 249 -6.66 -6.52 9.78
CA PHE A 249 -5.82 -7.36 8.92
C PHE A 249 -6.03 -8.84 9.18
N GLU A 250 -6.23 -9.26 10.45
CA GLU A 250 -6.55 -10.64 10.80
C GLU A 250 -7.84 -11.09 10.12
N LEU A 251 -8.90 -10.29 10.25
CA LEU A 251 -10.18 -10.59 9.61
C LEU A 251 -10.06 -10.59 8.07
N ALA A 252 -9.28 -9.69 7.49
CA ALA A 252 -9.03 -9.65 6.06
C ALA A 252 -8.27 -10.91 5.59
N ALA A 253 -7.22 -11.30 6.31
CA ALA A 253 -6.45 -12.50 6.02
C ALA A 253 -7.33 -13.76 6.09
N HIS A 254 -8.12 -13.89 7.17
CA HIS A 254 -9.08 -14.99 7.32
C HIS A 254 -10.01 -15.11 6.11
N ARG A 255 -10.58 -14.01 5.65
CA ARG A 255 -11.51 -13.99 4.50
C ARG A 255 -10.83 -14.28 3.17
N VAL A 256 -9.64 -13.69 2.92
CA VAL A 256 -8.89 -13.91 1.68
C VAL A 256 -8.37 -15.34 1.59
N ILE A 257 -7.82 -15.89 2.67
CA ILE A 257 -7.32 -17.25 2.74
C ILE A 257 -8.49 -18.25 2.69
N GLY A 258 -9.64 -17.91 3.28
CA GLY A 258 -10.87 -18.66 3.12
C GLY A 258 -11.32 -18.78 1.66
N LEU A 259 -11.25 -17.68 0.90
CA LEU A 259 -11.53 -17.70 -0.54
C LEU A 259 -10.52 -18.56 -1.33
N LEU A 260 -9.25 -18.50 -0.95
CA LEU A 260 -8.22 -19.36 -1.55
C LEU A 260 -8.50 -20.85 -1.30
N ARG A 261 -8.88 -21.23 -0.07
CA ARG A 261 -9.33 -22.59 0.25
C ARG A 261 -10.51 -23.02 -0.62
N ASP A 262 -11.51 -22.14 -0.78
CA ASP A 262 -12.68 -22.44 -1.59
C ASP A 262 -12.33 -22.62 -3.06
N ALA A 263 -11.35 -21.84 -3.58
CA ALA A 263 -10.80 -22.03 -4.91
C ALA A 263 -10.08 -23.39 -5.05
N VAL A 264 -9.28 -23.79 -4.05
CA VAL A 264 -8.65 -25.13 -4.02
C VAL A 264 -9.70 -26.24 -4.01
N ALA A 265 -10.77 -26.09 -3.24
CA ALA A 265 -11.85 -27.06 -3.19
C ALA A 265 -12.59 -27.20 -4.54
N GLU A 266 -12.75 -26.11 -5.28
CA GLU A 266 -13.44 -26.12 -6.58
C GLU A 266 -12.55 -26.61 -7.73
N PHE A 267 -11.28 -26.17 -7.78
CA PHE A 267 -10.41 -26.38 -8.93
C PHE A 267 -9.34 -27.47 -8.73
N GLY A 268 -9.10 -27.86 -7.49
CA GLY A 268 -8.06 -28.79 -7.10
C GLY A 268 -6.68 -28.14 -6.92
N LEU A 269 -5.82 -28.82 -6.16
CA LEU A 269 -4.48 -28.33 -5.81
C LEU A 269 -3.60 -28.08 -7.04
N ASP A 270 -3.69 -28.93 -8.05
CA ASP A 270 -2.84 -28.82 -9.25
C ASP A 270 -3.08 -27.50 -10.01
N LYS A 271 -4.35 -27.09 -10.14
CA LYS A 271 -4.70 -25.86 -10.84
C LYS A 271 -4.48 -24.60 -10.00
N THR A 272 -4.48 -24.74 -8.69
CA THR A 272 -4.32 -23.60 -7.77
C THR A 272 -2.90 -23.48 -7.21
N ALA A 273 -1.99 -24.39 -7.56
CA ALA A 273 -0.62 -24.42 -7.06
C ALA A 273 0.16 -23.11 -7.28
N GLN A 274 -0.15 -22.37 -8.36
CA GLN A 274 0.47 -21.07 -8.61
C GLN A 274 -0.11 -19.92 -7.78
N MET A 275 -1.27 -20.11 -7.12
CA MET A 275 -1.89 -19.09 -6.26
C MET A 275 -1.20 -19.07 -4.87
N ASN A 276 0.04 -18.61 -4.85
CA ASN A 276 0.90 -18.62 -3.67
C ASN A 276 1.17 -17.22 -3.09
N ILE A 277 0.45 -16.21 -3.56
CA ILE A 277 0.58 -14.83 -3.10
C ILE A 277 -0.70 -14.42 -2.36
N VAL A 278 -0.53 -13.98 -1.11
CA VAL A 278 -1.54 -13.27 -0.33
C VAL A 278 -1.02 -11.87 -0.06
N ASP A 279 -1.66 -10.87 -0.66
CA ASP A 279 -1.34 -9.47 -0.47
C ASP A 279 -2.43 -8.82 0.39
N LEU A 280 -2.09 -8.45 1.61
CA LEU A 280 -3.00 -7.81 2.56
C LEU A 280 -3.06 -6.28 2.39
N GLY A 281 -2.37 -5.76 1.38
CA GLY A 281 -2.28 -4.31 1.14
C GLY A 281 -1.39 -3.61 2.16
N GLY A 282 -1.63 -2.34 2.31
CA GLY A 282 -0.93 -1.48 3.25
C GLY A 282 -1.91 -0.69 4.10
N GLY A 283 -1.54 0.54 4.44
CA GLY A 283 -2.38 1.42 5.23
C GLY A 283 -2.02 1.44 6.71
N LEU A 284 -0.84 0.95 7.06
CA LEU A 284 -0.31 1.01 8.42
C LEU A 284 -0.28 2.45 8.90
N GLY A 285 -0.71 2.68 10.14
CA GLY A 285 -0.78 4.00 10.75
C GLY A 285 0.60 4.62 10.96
N ILE A 286 0.68 5.92 10.73
CA ILE A 286 1.84 6.74 11.05
C ILE A 286 1.42 7.93 11.89
N SER A 287 2.35 8.50 12.67
CA SER A 287 2.07 9.69 13.46
C SER A 287 1.99 10.92 12.57
N TYR A 288 0.83 11.60 12.59
CA TYR A 288 0.67 12.95 12.07
C TYR A 288 0.77 14.01 13.16
N ILE A 289 0.41 13.63 14.37
CA ILE A 289 0.46 14.49 15.55
C ILE A 289 1.19 13.77 16.70
N PRO A 290 1.68 14.51 17.70
CA PRO A 290 2.44 13.92 18.82
C PRO A 290 1.70 12.88 19.66
N SER A 291 0.37 12.89 19.63
CA SER A 291 -0.47 11.92 20.35
C SER A 291 -0.71 10.60 19.61
N ASP A 292 -0.34 10.53 18.32
CA ASP A 292 -0.43 9.29 17.56
C ASP A 292 0.68 8.34 18.01
N ASP A 293 0.31 7.09 18.29
CA ASP A 293 1.21 6.05 18.79
C ASP A 293 1.12 4.80 17.91
N PRO A 294 1.71 4.83 16.70
CA PRO A 294 1.74 3.65 15.85
C PRO A 294 2.63 2.56 16.46
N PRO A 295 2.23 1.29 16.36
CA PRO A 295 3.04 0.19 16.84
C PRO A 295 4.40 0.13 16.10
N PRO A 296 5.46 -0.35 16.76
CA PRO A 296 6.74 -0.60 16.08
C PRO A 296 6.57 -1.52 14.88
N ILE A 297 7.24 -1.21 13.77
CA ILE A 297 7.08 -1.97 12.52
C ILE A 297 7.46 -3.45 12.69
N ALA A 298 8.42 -3.77 13.55
CA ALA A 298 8.82 -5.15 13.82
C ALA A 298 7.71 -5.96 14.49
N ASP A 299 7.00 -5.36 15.47
CA ASP A 299 5.88 -6.00 16.15
C ASP A 299 4.72 -6.24 15.20
N LEU A 300 4.44 -5.26 14.35
CA LEU A 300 3.39 -5.33 13.36
C LEU A 300 3.69 -6.40 12.30
N ALA A 301 4.92 -6.41 11.77
CA ALA A 301 5.35 -7.40 10.77
C ALA A 301 5.29 -8.82 11.33
N SER A 302 5.72 -9.04 12.58
CA SER A 302 5.62 -10.32 13.27
C SER A 302 4.16 -10.78 13.36
N LYS A 303 3.27 -9.91 13.85
CA LYS A 303 1.84 -10.23 13.98
C LYS A 303 1.19 -10.54 12.63
N LEU A 304 1.43 -9.75 11.60
CA LEU A 304 0.87 -10.00 10.26
C LEU A 304 1.39 -11.32 9.67
N THR A 305 2.66 -11.63 9.84
CA THR A 305 3.24 -12.89 9.40
C THR A 305 2.62 -14.08 10.12
N ASP A 306 2.43 -13.98 11.43
CA ASP A 306 1.82 -15.02 12.25
C ASP A 306 0.34 -15.22 11.88
N ILE A 307 -0.40 -14.14 11.60
CA ILE A 307 -1.79 -14.19 11.12
C ILE A 307 -1.87 -15.01 9.83
N VAL A 308 -1.08 -14.66 8.81
CA VAL A 308 -1.10 -15.37 7.52
C VAL A 308 -0.72 -16.83 7.71
N ARG A 309 0.32 -17.12 8.47
CA ARG A 309 0.77 -18.50 8.76
C ARG A 309 -0.32 -19.31 9.45
N ASN A 310 -0.95 -18.75 10.48
CA ASN A 310 -1.98 -19.44 11.24
C ASN A 310 -3.24 -19.68 10.40
N GLU A 311 -3.69 -18.68 9.65
CA GLU A 311 -4.87 -18.82 8.79
C GLU A 311 -4.62 -19.83 7.66
N SER A 312 -3.43 -19.83 7.04
CA SER A 312 -3.07 -20.83 6.03
C SER A 312 -3.07 -22.25 6.61
N ALA A 313 -2.51 -22.41 7.81
CA ALA A 313 -2.49 -23.72 8.50
C ALA A 313 -3.90 -24.22 8.85
N LEU A 314 -4.81 -23.34 9.29
CA LEU A 314 -6.19 -23.69 9.63
C LEU A 314 -6.97 -24.25 8.44
N VAL A 315 -6.66 -23.80 7.23
CA VAL A 315 -7.33 -24.26 6.00
C VAL A 315 -6.51 -25.31 5.24
N GLY A 316 -5.38 -25.75 5.77
CA GLY A 316 -4.52 -26.78 5.19
C GLY A 316 -3.74 -26.33 3.96
N LEU A 317 -3.48 -25.05 3.82
CA LEU A 317 -2.60 -24.47 2.80
C LEU A 317 -1.16 -24.42 3.33
N PRO A 318 -0.14 -24.56 2.46
CA PRO A 318 1.27 -24.52 2.85
C PRO A 318 1.74 -23.14 3.32
#